data_7716ea284314feed4ba2e771006bdb1f
#
_entry.id   7716ea284314feed4ba2e771006bdb1f
#
_cell.length_a   1.000
_cell.length_b   1.000
_cell.length_c   1.000
_cell.angle_alpha   90.00
_cell.angle_beta   90.00
_cell.angle_gamma   90.00
#
_symmetry.space_group_name_H-M   'P 1'
#
loop_
_entity.id
_entity.type
_entity.pdbx_description
1 polymer ?
#
loop_
_entity_poly.entity_id
_entity_poly.type
_entity_poly.pdbx_seq_one_letter_code
_entity_poly.pdbx_strand_id
1 'polypeptide(L)'
;MTKNLLLVHGAWHSGSGFKSLQSELTKLGINSKTVELSSVAASNAPIGDMYSDSEIVRKAAEEFSEGCVVLGHSYGGLPITQGLTNSTNVSGLIYLCAFMLDAGETLYAACGSQDPDWWVRKPGGDRLSAARPEEIFYNQCEAQTAKEAAASLRDQSLLAFNQPVTEVAWKKIRSTYIICENDQAIPLFAQEAMSKRANKVVRMSSDHSPFLSAPSELAKIISELI
;
A
#
# COMPACT_ATOMS: atom_id res chain seq x y z
N MET A 1 -19.68 11.48 13.86
CA MET A 1 -19.37 11.35 12.42
C MET A 1 -18.80 9.96 12.20
N THR A 2 -19.23 9.28 11.15
CA THR A 2 -18.70 7.95 10.80
C THR A 2 -17.25 8.10 10.35
N LYS A 3 -16.35 7.35 10.98
CA LYS A 3 -14.94 7.31 10.55
C LYS A 3 -14.83 6.40 9.34
N ASN A 4 -14.49 6.93 8.17
CA ASN A 4 -14.36 6.20 6.93
C ASN A 4 -12.89 6.03 6.54
N LEU A 5 -12.52 4.84 6.10
CA LEU A 5 -11.17 4.50 5.68
C LEU A 5 -11.18 3.74 4.34
N LEU A 6 -10.44 4.25 3.36
CA LEU A 6 -10.14 3.53 2.13
C LEU A 6 -8.79 2.82 2.26
N LEU A 7 -8.76 1.53 2.00
CA LEU A 7 -7.56 0.68 2.06
C LEU A 7 -7.07 0.34 0.66
N VAL A 8 -5.85 0.74 0.34
CA VAL A 8 -5.20 0.55 -0.97
C VAL A 8 -4.04 -0.42 -0.80
N HIS A 9 -4.13 -1.57 -1.44
CA HIS A 9 -3.16 -2.65 -1.30
C HIS A 9 -1.84 -2.38 -2.02
N GLY A 10 -0.81 -3.14 -1.64
CA GLY A 10 0.51 -3.12 -2.26
C GLY A 10 0.60 -3.95 -3.55
N ALA A 11 1.78 -3.95 -4.15
CA ALA A 11 2.11 -4.78 -5.30
C ALA A 11 1.85 -6.27 -5.01
N TRP A 12 1.47 -7.03 -6.01
CA TRP A 12 1.12 -8.46 -5.96
C TRP A 12 -0.09 -8.81 -5.10
N HIS A 13 -0.52 -7.95 -4.20
CA HIS A 13 -1.62 -8.17 -3.25
C HIS A 13 -2.99 -7.86 -3.86
N SER A 14 -4.03 -8.01 -3.06
CA SER A 14 -5.41 -7.61 -3.38
C SER A 14 -6.09 -7.04 -2.14
N GLY A 15 -7.23 -6.41 -2.32
CA GLY A 15 -8.04 -5.88 -1.23
C GLY A 15 -8.46 -6.96 -0.21
N SER A 16 -8.56 -8.20 -0.64
CA SER A 16 -8.90 -9.33 0.24
C SER A 16 -7.88 -9.58 1.36
N GLY A 17 -6.62 -9.13 1.20
CA GLY A 17 -5.59 -9.21 2.25
C GLY A 17 -5.94 -8.42 3.50
N PHE A 18 -6.79 -7.39 3.39
CA PHE A 18 -7.18 -6.57 4.53
C PHE A 18 -8.32 -7.12 5.39
N LYS A 19 -8.87 -8.31 5.11
CA LYS A 19 -10.05 -8.84 5.82
C LYS A 19 -9.89 -8.87 7.34
N SER A 20 -8.75 -9.32 7.85
CA SER A 20 -8.47 -9.36 9.29
C SER A 20 -8.45 -7.96 9.89
N LEU A 21 -7.77 -7.02 9.24
CA LEU A 21 -7.74 -5.61 9.65
C LEU A 21 -9.15 -5.00 9.61
N GLN A 22 -9.93 -5.22 8.54
CA GLN A 22 -11.30 -4.69 8.44
C GLN A 22 -12.21 -5.18 9.57
N SER A 23 -12.04 -6.45 10.00
CA SER A 23 -12.75 -6.98 11.15
C SER A 23 -12.41 -6.21 12.44
N GLU A 24 -11.14 -5.91 12.68
CA GLU A 24 -10.71 -5.15 13.85
C GLU A 24 -11.15 -3.67 13.78
N LEU A 25 -11.08 -3.05 12.60
CA LEU A 25 -11.57 -1.68 12.38
C LEU A 25 -13.07 -1.57 12.64
N THR A 26 -13.85 -2.55 12.23
CA THR A 26 -15.31 -2.60 12.49
C THR A 26 -15.62 -2.62 13.98
N LYS A 27 -14.85 -3.37 14.80
CA LYS A 27 -15.01 -3.37 16.27
C LYS A 27 -14.75 -2.00 16.90
N LEU A 28 -13.96 -1.16 16.22
CA LEU A 28 -13.65 0.22 16.64
C LEU A 28 -14.60 1.26 16.01
N GLY A 29 -15.66 0.83 15.33
CA GLY A 29 -16.64 1.72 14.69
C GLY A 29 -16.12 2.42 13.44
N ILE A 30 -15.09 1.88 12.80
CA ILE A 30 -14.50 2.43 11.57
C ILE A 30 -15.07 1.66 10.38
N ASN A 31 -15.70 2.39 9.45
CA ASN A 31 -16.19 1.87 8.18
C ASN A 31 -15.03 1.84 7.18
N SER A 32 -14.66 0.66 6.68
CA SER A 32 -13.55 0.51 5.75
C SER A 32 -13.96 -0.18 4.45
N LYS A 33 -13.44 0.35 3.33
CA LYS A 33 -13.55 -0.25 1.99
C LYS A 33 -12.17 -0.53 1.44
N THR A 34 -12.07 -1.46 0.51
CA THR A 34 -10.85 -1.77 -0.25
C THR A 34 -11.05 -1.48 -1.72
N VAL A 35 -9.97 -1.31 -2.46
CA VAL A 35 -9.94 -1.28 -3.93
C VAL A 35 -9.19 -2.47 -4.48
N GLU A 36 -9.44 -2.78 -5.75
CA GLU A 36 -8.60 -3.69 -6.55
C GLU A 36 -7.84 -2.84 -7.58
N LEU A 37 -6.53 -2.85 -7.49
CA LEU A 37 -5.67 -2.10 -8.40
C LEU A 37 -5.52 -2.84 -9.72
N SER A 38 -5.59 -2.12 -10.83
CA SER A 38 -5.49 -2.68 -12.18
C SER A 38 -4.09 -3.17 -12.54
N SER A 39 -3.05 -2.62 -11.88
CA SER A 39 -1.65 -3.05 -12.07
C SER A 39 -1.32 -4.38 -11.42
N VAL A 40 -2.29 -5.00 -10.71
CA VAL A 40 -2.17 -6.34 -10.14
C VAL A 40 -3.23 -7.24 -10.75
N ALA A 41 -2.83 -8.30 -11.43
CA ALA A 41 -3.74 -9.18 -12.15
C ALA A 41 -3.29 -10.64 -12.14
N ALA A 42 -4.22 -11.56 -12.44
CA ALA A 42 -3.88 -12.93 -12.75
C ALA A 42 -3.01 -13.00 -14.01
N SER A 43 -2.15 -14.00 -14.13
CA SER A 43 -1.09 -14.08 -15.16
C SER A 43 -1.55 -13.90 -16.60
N ASN A 44 -2.80 -14.26 -16.92
CA ASN A 44 -3.34 -14.18 -18.27
C ASN A 44 -4.39 -13.06 -18.45
N ALA A 45 -4.63 -12.24 -17.41
CA ALA A 45 -5.59 -11.13 -17.48
C ALA A 45 -4.91 -9.84 -17.98
N PRO A 46 -5.65 -8.90 -18.58
CA PRO A 46 -5.14 -7.56 -18.85
C PRO A 46 -4.58 -6.93 -17.57
N ILE A 47 -3.49 -6.19 -17.71
CA ILE A 47 -2.84 -5.53 -16.59
C ILE A 47 -2.72 -4.03 -16.86
N GLY A 48 -3.04 -3.22 -15.85
CA GLY A 48 -2.99 -1.76 -15.90
C GLY A 48 -1.64 -1.20 -15.45
N ASP A 49 -1.68 0.05 -15.03
CA ASP A 49 -0.51 0.82 -14.67
C ASP A 49 -0.78 1.73 -13.44
N MET A 50 0.21 2.49 -12.97
CA MET A 50 0.11 3.34 -11.79
C MET A 50 -0.92 4.48 -11.97
N TYR A 51 -1.03 5.05 -13.18
CA TYR A 51 -2.01 6.13 -13.42
C TYR A 51 -3.44 5.61 -13.42
N SER A 52 -3.67 4.42 -14.00
CA SER A 52 -4.97 3.74 -13.93
C SER A 52 -5.35 3.40 -12.49
N ASP A 53 -4.39 2.94 -11.68
CA ASP A 53 -4.60 2.67 -10.25
C ASP A 53 -4.94 3.95 -9.48
N SER A 54 -4.28 5.04 -9.81
CA SER A 54 -4.53 6.36 -9.19
C SER A 54 -5.96 6.84 -9.45
N GLU A 55 -6.46 6.61 -10.65
CA GLU A 55 -7.84 6.93 -11.01
C GLU A 55 -8.86 6.03 -10.29
N ILE A 56 -8.56 4.73 -10.10
CA ILE A 56 -9.36 3.81 -9.29
C ILE A 56 -9.45 4.32 -7.85
N VAL A 57 -8.31 4.68 -7.25
CA VAL A 57 -8.24 5.19 -5.88
C VAL A 57 -9.04 6.49 -5.74
N ARG A 58 -8.88 7.42 -6.69
CA ARG A 58 -9.61 8.69 -6.69
C ARG A 58 -11.12 8.46 -6.70
N LYS A 59 -11.62 7.62 -7.62
CA LYS A 59 -13.06 7.31 -7.70
C LYS A 59 -13.58 6.63 -6.44
N ALA A 60 -12.82 5.68 -5.90
CA ALA A 60 -13.23 4.99 -4.67
C ALA A 60 -13.28 5.93 -3.46
N ALA A 61 -12.39 6.91 -3.37
CA ALA A 61 -12.43 7.94 -2.33
C ALA A 61 -13.68 8.84 -2.47
N GLU A 62 -14.07 9.19 -3.68
CA GLU A 62 -15.27 10.00 -3.98
C GLU A 62 -16.59 9.33 -3.58
N GLU A 63 -16.62 8.00 -3.46
CA GLU A 63 -17.80 7.26 -2.98
C GLU A 63 -18.15 7.52 -1.50
N PHE A 64 -17.22 8.07 -0.72
CA PHE A 64 -17.49 8.43 0.67
C PHE A 64 -18.08 9.83 0.78
N SER A 65 -19.40 9.95 0.84
CA SER A 65 -20.10 11.24 0.89
C SER A 65 -19.72 12.12 2.09
N GLU A 66 -19.34 11.50 3.22
CA GLU A 66 -18.90 12.21 4.44
C GLU A 66 -17.37 12.38 4.50
N GLY A 67 -16.66 12.07 3.42
CA GLY A 67 -15.21 12.06 3.36
C GLY A 67 -14.58 10.81 3.99
N CYS A 68 -13.27 10.66 3.77
CA CYS A 68 -12.49 9.52 4.28
C CYS A 68 -11.03 9.89 4.55
N VAL A 69 -10.35 9.02 5.28
CA VAL A 69 -8.90 8.88 5.28
C VAL A 69 -8.53 7.77 4.30
N VAL A 70 -7.38 7.87 3.62
CA VAL A 70 -6.91 6.86 2.68
C VAL A 70 -5.59 6.28 3.16
N LEU A 71 -5.53 4.95 3.29
CA LEU A 71 -4.31 4.23 3.64
C LEU A 71 -3.77 3.52 2.41
N GLY A 72 -2.52 3.82 2.05
CA GLY A 72 -1.76 3.11 1.04
C GLY A 72 -0.69 2.23 1.68
N HIS A 73 -0.71 0.93 1.38
CA HIS A 73 0.29 -0.03 1.80
C HIS A 73 1.32 -0.25 0.69
N SER A 74 2.62 -0.21 1.01
CA SER A 74 3.68 -0.57 0.06
C SER A 74 3.60 0.23 -1.25
N TYR A 75 3.49 -0.42 -2.42
CA TYR A 75 3.22 0.20 -3.72
C TYR A 75 1.97 1.09 -3.69
N GLY A 76 0.95 0.74 -2.91
CA GLY A 76 -0.28 1.54 -2.77
C GLY A 76 -0.05 2.99 -2.35
N GLY A 77 1.14 3.31 -1.84
CA GLY A 77 1.59 4.67 -1.60
C GLY A 77 1.68 5.53 -2.86
N LEU A 78 1.99 4.93 -4.04
CA LEU A 78 2.07 5.66 -5.30
C LEU A 78 0.69 6.13 -5.79
N PRO A 79 -0.32 5.25 -5.95
CA PRO A 79 -1.63 5.67 -6.41
C PRO A 79 -2.33 6.64 -5.46
N ILE A 80 -2.12 6.57 -4.12
CA ILE A 80 -2.67 7.59 -3.22
C ILE A 80 -1.95 8.93 -3.36
N THR A 81 -0.63 8.92 -3.61
CA THR A 81 0.16 10.13 -3.86
C THR A 81 -0.26 10.80 -5.17
N GLN A 82 -0.37 10.03 -6.24
CA GLN A 82 -0.68 10.51 -7.59
C GLN A 82 -2.14 10.94 -7.74
N GLY A 83 -3.09 10.16 -7.21
CA GLY A 83 -4.51 10.30 -7.52
C GLY A 83 -5.26 11.31 -6.66
N LEU A 84 -4.76 11.67 -5.49
CA LEU A 84 -5.56 12.39 -4.49
C LEU A 84 -5.21 13.88 -4.33
N THR A 85 -4.31 14.42 -5.14
CA THR A 85 -3.81 15.80 -5.02
C THR A 85 -4.91 16.87 -5.03
N ASN A 86 -6.00 16.64 -5.73
CA ASN A 86 -7.12 17.57 -5.85
C ASN A 86 -8.40 17.03 -5.17
N SER A 87 -8.31 15.99 -4.34
CA SER A 87 -9.46 15.44 -3.62
C SER A 87 -9.88 16.37 -2.48
N THR A 88 -11.15 16.76 -2.47
CA THR A 88 -11.74 17.65 -1.45
C THR A 88 -12.36 16.89 -0.29
N ASN A 89 -12.60 15.60 -0.45
CA ASN A 89 -13.23 14.73 0.55
C ASN A 89 -12.22 13.77 1.24
N VAL A 90 -10.92 13.90 0.97
CA VAL A 90 -9.87 13.14 1.67
C VAL A 90 -9.26 14.02 2.76
N SER A 91 -9.47 13.65 4.02
CA SER A 91 -9.04 14.41 5.19
C SER A 91 -7.63 14.05 5.67
N GLY A 92 -7.09 12.91 5.25
CA GLY A 92 -5.76 12.44 5.64
C GLY A 92 -5.26 11.27 4.81
N LEU A 93 -3.93 11.12 4.76
CA LEU A 93 -3.24 10.03 4.09
C LEU A 93 -2.45 9.23 5.14
N ILE A 94 -2.49 7.91 5.04
CA ILE A 94 -1.65 7.00 5.85
C ILE A 94 -0.80 6.17 4.89
N TYR A 95 0.51 6.27 5.05
CA TYR A 95 1.51 5.46 4.34
C TYR A 95 1.96 4.33 5.26
N LEU A 96 1.49 3.12 5.01
CA LEU A 96 1.83 1.94 5.80
C LEU A 96 3.02 1.23 5.13
N CYS A 97 4.23 1.35 5.69
CA CYS A 97 5.47 0.87 5.10
C CYS A 97 5.46 1.03 3.56
N ALA A 98 5.19 2.25 3.08
CA ALA A 98 4.80 2.51 1.72
C ALA A 98 5.74 3.47 0.99
N PHE A 99 5.72 3.41 -0.34
CA PHE A 99 6.45 4.35 -1.18
C PHE A 99 5.77 5.72 -1.15
N MET A 100 6.41 6.67 -0.47
CA MET A 100 5.98 8.07 -0.37
C MET A 100 6.91 8.91 -1.25
N LEU A 101 6.63 8.93 -2.55
CA LEU A 101 7.50 9.51 -3.57
C LEU A 101 7.14 10.96 -3.90
N ASP A 102 8.10 11.72 -4.42
CA ASP A 102 7.93 13.10 -4.91
C ASP A 102 7.81 13.11 -6.45
N ALA A 103 7.47 14.27 -7.00
CA ALA A 103 7.35 14.45 -8.44
C ALA A 103 8.65 14.10 -9.18
N GLY A 104 8.54 13.33 -10.26
CA GLY A 104 9.65 12.82 -11.05
C GLY A 104 10.26 11.51 -10.53
N GLU A 105 9.96 11.09 -9.30
CA GLU A 105 10.45 9.82 -8.75
C GLU A 105 9.63 8.63 -9.25
N THR A 106 10.29 7.48 -9.41
CA THR A 106 9.67 6.18 -9.73
C THR A 106 9.97 5.18 -8.63
N LEU A 107 9.10 4.17 -8.46
CA LEU A 107 9.37 3.10 -7.50
C LEU A 107 10.66 2.36 -7.86
N TYR A 108 10.88 2.09 -9.15
CA TYR A 108 12.08 1.39 -9.61
C TYR A 108 13.36 2.15 -9.25
N ALA A 109 13.37 3.48 -9.40
CA ALA A 109 14.52 4.31 -8.97
C ALA A 109 14.68 4.31 -7.44
N ALA A 110 13.58 4.33 -6.69
CA ALA A 110 13.60 4.25 -5.23
C ALA A 110 14.16 2.90 -4.71
N CYS A 111 14.06 1.83 -5.51
CA CYS A 111 14.71 0.54 -5.26
C CYS A 111 16.18 0.51 -5.75
N GLY A 112 16.78 1.64 -6.11
CA GLY A 112 18.17 1.72 -6.58
C GLY A 112 18.36 1.38 -8.05
N SER A 113 17.31 1.40 -8.86
CA SER A 113 17.30 1.05 -10.30
C SER A 113 17.83 -0.36 -10.60
N GLN A 114 17.62 -1.26 -9.67
CA GLN A 114 17.95 -2.69 -9.79
C GLN A 114 16.79 -3.52 -9.26
N ASP A 115 16.59 -4.71 -9.89
CA ASP A 115 15.62 -5.66 -9.36
C ASP A 115 16.16 -6.23 -8.05
N PRO A 116 15.42 -6.14 -6.93
CA PRO A 116 15.73 -6.95 -5.76
C PRO A 116 15.79 -8.44 -6.13
N ASP A 117 16.58 -9.23 -5.43
CA ASP A 117 16.81 -10.66 -5.73
C ASP A 117 15.55 -11.54 -5.62
N TRP A 118 14.49 -11.01 -5.05
CA TRP A 118 13.19 -11.65 -4.90
C TRP A 118 12.15 -11.21 -5.97
N TRP A 119 12.50 -10.27 -6.87
CA TRP A 119 11.65 -9.96 -8.04
C TRP A 119 11.93 -10.96 -9.16
N VAL A 120 10.87 -11.55 -9.68
CA VAL A 120 10.95 -12.52 -10.77
C VAL A 120 10.24 -11.97 -11.99
N ARG A 121 11.00 -11.60 -13.03
CA ARG A 121 10.43 -11.15 -14.30
C ARG A 121 9.74 -12.31 -15.01
N LYS A 122 8.51 -12.10 -15.44
CA LYS A 122 7.76 -13.07 -16.22
C LYS A 122 8.18 -13.06 -17.70
N PRO A 123 7.98 -14.17 -18.43
CA PRO A 123 8.10 -14.17 -19.88
C PRO A 123 7.26 -13.04 -20.50
N GLY A 124 7.83 -12.29 -21.44
CA GLY A 124 7.21 -11.07 -21.99
C GLY A 124 7.74 -9.77 -21.39
N GLY A 125 8.28 -9.81 -20.16
CA GLY A 125 9.01 -8.69 -19.54
C GLY A 125 8.14 -7.55 -18.98
N ASP A 126 6.82 -7.65 -19.09
CA ASP A 126 5.85 -6.63 -18.63
C ASP A 126 5.36 -6.86 -17.22
N ARG A 127 5.65 -8.03 -16.60
CA ARG A 127 5.14 -8.45 -15.30
C ARG A 127 6.24 -8.98 -14.39
N LEU A 128 5.95 -8.85 -13.10
CA LEU A 128 6.77 -9.36 -11.99
C LEU A 128 5.94 -10.28 -11.11
N SER A 129 6.54 -11.37 -10.63
CA SER A 129 6.08 -12.10 -9.44
C SER A 129 7.10 -11.97 -8.33
N ALA A 130 6.71 -12.31 -7.10
CA ALA A 130 7.60 -12.30 -5.94
C ALA A 130 8.09 -13.72 -5.63
N ALA A 131 9.40 -13.90 -5.46
CA ALA A 131 9.99 -15.10 -4.88
C ALA A 131 10.03 -14.98 -3.35
N ARG A 132 10.00 -16.10 -2.66
CA ARG A 132 10.09 -16.18 -1.18
C ARG A 132 9.12 -15.23 -0.44
N PRO A 133 7.83 -15.15 -0.85
CA PRO A 133 6.91 -14.18 -0.29
C PRO A 133 6.70 -14.34 1.23
N GLU A 134 6.76 -15.56 1.75
CA GLU A 134 6.62 -15.83 3.18
C GLU A 134 7.75 -15.17 3.99
N GLU A 135 8.97 -15.16 3.46
CA GLU A 135 10.14 -14.52 4.05
C GLU A 135 10.08 -12.99 3.90
N ILE A 136 9.68 -12.52 2.72
CA ILE A 136 9.76 -11.11 2.35
C ILE A 136 8.59 -10.28 2.92
N PHE A 137 7.36 -10.81 2.84
CA PHE A 137 6.15 -10.06 3.19
C PHE A 137 5.51 -10.49 4.51
N TYR A 138 5.74 -11.73 4.94
CA TYR A 138 4.96 -12.38 5.99
C TYR A 138 5.83 -13.02 7.09
N ASN A 139 7.05 -12.50 7.29
CA ASN A 139 8.05 -13.08 8.19
C ASN A 139 7.68 -13.07 9.68
N GLN A 140 6.59 -12.40 10.07
CA GLN A 140 6.03 -12.44 11.43
C GLN A 140 4.60 -12.98 11.48
N CYS A 141 4.07 -13.44 10.35
CA CYS A 141 2.76 -14.10 10.32
C CYS A 141 2.87 -15.53 10.82
N GLU A 142 1.76 -16.07 11.36
CA GLU A 142 1.60 -17.50 11.57
C GLU A 142 1.83 -18.26 10.27
N ALA A 143 2.53 -19.40 10.31
CA ALA A 143 2.99 -20.13 9.13
C ALA A 143 1.88 -20.48 8.14
N GLN A 144 0.70 -20.90 8.64
CA GLN A 144 -0.44 -21.21 7.79
C GLN A 144 -1.00 -19.95 7.10
N THR A 145 -1.11 -18.84 7.83
CA THR A 145 -1.54 -17.54 7.31
C THR A 145 -0.56 -17.03 6.24
N ALA A 146 0.74 -17.12 6.49
CA ALA A 146 1.78 -16.73 5.53
C ALA A 146 1.68 -17.53 4.23
N LYS A 147 1.50 -18.85 4.32
CA LYS A 147 1.36 -19.75 3.19
C LYS A 147 0.10 -19.44 2.35
N GLU A 148 -1.03 -19.20 3.00
CA GLU A 148 -2.29 -18.86 2.31
C GLU A 148 -2.19 -17.49 1.64
N ALA A 149 -1.59 -16.50 2.31
CA ALA A 149 -1.36 -15.18 1.76
C ALA A 149 -0.41 -15.24 0.54
N ALA A 150 0.69 -15.99 0.64
CA ALA A 150 1.63 -16.20 -0.45
C ALA A 150 0.97 -16.85 -1.68
N ALA A 151 0.10 -17.84 -1.46
CA ALA A 151 -0.65 -18.51 -2.53
C ALA A 151 -1.69 -17.59 -3.22
N SER A 152 -2.10 -16.50 -2.59
CA SER A 152 -3.06 -15.53 -3.11
C SER A 152 -2.44 -14.43 -3.96
N LEU A 153 -1.11 -14.31 -3.99
CA LEU A 153 -0.41 -13.27 -4.75
C LEU A 153 -0.63 -13.41 -6.26
N ARG A 154 -0.65 -12.28 -6.94
CA ARG A 154 -0.86 -12.14 -8.39
C ARG A 154 0.36 -11.51 -9.04
N ASP A 155 0.36 -11.38 -10.37
CA ASP A 155 1.41 -10.66 -11.08
C ASP A 155 1.24 -9.15 -10.94
N GLN A 156 2.37 -8.43 -10.89
CA GLN A 156 2.46 -6.98 -10.83
C GLN A 156 2.98 -6.40 -12.15
N SER A 157 2.38 -5.32 -12.61
CA SER A 157 2.84 -4.56 -13.77
C SER A 157 4.21 -3.92 -13.53
N LEU A 158 5.19 -4.23 -14.38
CA LEU A 158 6.48 -3.56 -14.34
C LEU A 158 6.38 -2.09 -14.80
N LEU A 159 5.45 -1.79 -15.71
CA LEU A 159 5.19 -0.41 -16.14
C LEU A 159 4.82 0.48 -14.95
N ALA A 160 3.96 0.00 -14.05
CA ALA A 160 3.54 0.75 -12.87
C ALA A 160 4.71 1.13 -11.94
N PHE A 161 5.78 0.35 -11.92
CA PHE A 161 6.98 0.66 -11.12
C PHE A 161 7.91 1.68 -11.77
N ASN A 162 7.83 1.83 -13.10
CA ASN A 162 8.67 2.72 -13.89
C ASN A 162 8.01 4.06 -14.20
N GLN A 163 6.71 4.22 -13.97
CA GLN A 163 6.03 5.48 -14.20
C GLN A 163 6.39 6.49 -13.09
N PRO A 164 6.76 7.73 -13.47
CA PRO A 164 7.05 8.77 -12.49
C PRO A 164 5.78 9.30 -11.84
N VAL A 165 5.86 9.64 -10.56
CA VAL A 165 4.85 10.46 -9.90
C VAL A 165 4.86 11.86 -10.53
N THR A 166 3.70 12.40 -10.87
CA THR A 166 3.57 13.76 -11.46
C THR A 166 2.76 14.68 -10.55
N GLU A 167 1.89 14.13 -9.72
CA GLU A 167 1.04 14.82 -8.76
C GLU A 167 1.35 14.32 -7.35
N VAL A 168 1.38 15.22 -6.36
CA VAL A 168 1.90 14.88 -5.01
C VAL A 168 0.91 15.29 -3.92
N ALA A 169 -0.02 14.37 -3.59
CA ALA A 169 -1.10 14.62 -2.65
C ALA A 169 -0.61 14.96 -1.23
N TRP A 170 0.46 14.32 -0.74
CA TRP A 170 0.98 14.56 0.61
C TRP A 170 1.56 15.97 0.83
N LYS A 171 1.79 16.76 -0.23
CA LYS A 171 2.14 18.19 -0.11
C LYS A 171 0.93 19.06 0.23
N LYS A 172 -0.29 18.56 0.00
CA LYS A 172 -1.54 19.30 0.22
C LYS A 172 -2.40 18.70 1.33
N ILE A 173 -2.37 17.38 1.52
CA ILE A 173 -3.17 16.63 2.48
C ILE A 173 -2.26 16.15 3.61
N ARG A 174 -2.71 16.32 4.86
CA ARG A 174 -1.97 15.84 6.03
C ARG A 174 -1.70 14.34 5.92
N SER A 175 -0.49 13.94 6.26
CA SER A 175 -0.06 12.56 6.10
C SER A 175 0.62 12.02 7.35
N THR A 176 0.40 10.73 7.60
CA THR A 176 1.12 9.94 8.60
C THR A 176 1.84 8.80 7.92
N TYR A 177 3.09 8.57 8.29
CA TYR A 177 3.84 7.38 7.87
C TYR A 177 3.92 6.39 9.02
N ILE A 178 3.52 5.14 8.79
CA ILE A 178 3.68 4.03 9.74
C ILE A 178 4.86 3.20 9.26
N ILE A 179 5.95 3.23 10.02
CA ILE A 179 7.16 2.45 9.77
C ILE A 179 6.96 1.05 10.36
N CYS A 180 7.21 0.01 9.55
CA CYS A 180 7.26 -1.38 9.98
C CYS A 180 8.73 -1.78 10.15
N GLU A 181 9.18 -1.96 11.39
CA GLU A 181 10.62 -2.05 11.71
C GLU A 181 11.27 -3.38 11.30
N ASN A 182 10.48 -4.45 11.11
CA ASN A 182 10.95 -5.79 10.72
C ASN A 182 10.61 -6.14 9.27
N ASP A 183 10.29 -5.12 8.45
CA ASP A 183 9.96 -5.23 7.04
C ASP A 183 11.18 -5.72 6.23
N GLN A 184 10.99 -6.80 5.45
CA GLN A 184 12.02 -7.36 4.58
C GLN A 184 11.83 -6.95 3.10
N ALA A 185 10.71 -6.30 2.76
CA ALA A 185 10.44 -5.80 1.41
C ALA A 185 10.95 -4.36 1.20
N ILE A 186 10.66 -3.47 2.15
CA ILE A 186 11.16 -2.09 2.13
C ILE A 186 12.06 -1.89 3.36
N PRO A 187 13.39 -1.88 3.18
CA PRO A 187 14.33 -1.78 4.28
C PRO A 187 14.07 -0.56 5.18
N LEU A 188 14.31 -0.70 6.48
CA LEU A 188 14.05 0.32 7.49
C LEU A 188 14.63 1.69 7.10
N PHE A 189 15.87 1.74 6.60
CA PHE A 189 16.52 3.01 6.20
C PHE A 189 15.75 3.72 5.07
N ALA A 190 15.13 2.97 4.14
CA ALA A 190 14.35 3.54 3.05
C ALA A 190 13.01 4.08 3.56
N GLN A 191 12.34 3.37 4.46
CA GLN A 191 11.15 3.86 5.14
C GLN A 191 11.45 5.12 5.95
N GLU A 192 12.55 5.17 6.69
CA GLU A 192 13.00 6.35 7.44
C GLU A 192 13.29 7.55 6.53
N ALA A 193 13.87 7.33 5.36
CA ALA A 193 14.10 8.39 4.40
C ALA A 193 12.78 8.97 3.86
N MET A 194 11.84 8.10 3.46
CA MET A 194 10.53 8.51 2.93
C MET A 194 9.64 9.13 4.01
N SER A 195 9.67 8.63 5.24
CA SER A 195 8.85 9.13 6.34
C SER A 195 9.14 10.58 6.74
N LYS A 196 10.31 11.13 6.38
CA LYS A 196 10.65 12.56 6.57
C LYS A 196 9.73 13.50 5.79
N ARG A 197 9.00 12.99 4.80
CA ARG A 197 8.02 13.74 3.99
C ARG A 197 6.66 13.86 4.70
N ALA A 198 6.38 13.00 5.67
CA ALA A 198 5.11 12.96 6.38
C ALA A 198 5.03 13.99 7.51
N ASN A 199 3.80 14.42 7.84
CA ASN A 199 3.56 15.32 8.97
C ASN A 199 3.71 14.60 10.32
N LYS A 200 3.45 13.30 10.37
CA LYS A 200 3.56 12.45 11.56
C LYS A 200 4.20 11.13 11.20
N VAL A 201 5.01 10.59 12.10
CA VAL A 201 5.61 9.26 11.97
C VAL A 201 5.21 8.43 13.19
N VAL A 202 4.80 7.20 12.94
CA VAL A 202 4.51 6.17 13.94
C VAL A 202 5.39 4.97 13.62
N ARG A 203 5.84 4.25 14.65
CA ARG A 203 6.63 3.02 14.48
C ARG A 203 5.86 1.83 15.00
N MET A 204 5.99 0.72 14.30
CA MET A 204 5.39 -0.55 14.65
C MET A 204 6.42 -1.67 14.49
N SER A 205 6.57 -2.50 15.53
CA SER A 205 7.47 -3.66 15.47
C SER A 205 6.79 -4.81 14.70
N SER A 206 6.68 -4.64 13.38
CA SER A 206 5.96 -5.54 12.48
C SER A 206 6.74 -5.80 11.20
N ASP A 207 6.36 -6.89 10.52
CA ASP A 207 6.77 -7.22 9.16
C ASP A 207 6.10 -6.28 8.12
N HIS A 208 6.27 -6.62 6.83
CA HIS A 208 5.66 -5.86 5.71
C HIS A 208 4.13 -5.91 5.70
N SER A 209 3.50 -6.87 6.38
CA SER A 209 2.05 -7.13 6.32
C SER A 209 1.36 -7.08 7.68
N PRO A 210 1.44 -5.95 8.45
CA PRO A 210 0.85 -5.84 9.78
C PRO A 210 -0.67 -6.00 9.80
N PHE A 211 -1.34 -5.87 8.67
CA PHE A 211 -2.76 -6.17 8.51
C PHE A 211 -3.08 -7.67 8.63
N LEU A 212 -2.04 -8.54 8.57
CA LEU A 212 -2.13 -9.99 8.80
C LEU A 212 -1.43 -10.40 10.10
N SER A 213 -0.21 -9.93 10.34
CA SER A 213 0.60 -10.34 11.50
C SER A 213 0.14 -9.69 12.81
N ALA A 214 -0.36 -8.45 12.78
CA ALA A 214 -0.77 -7.70 13.96
C ALA A 214 -2.02 -6.80 13.71
N PRO A 215 -3.13 -7.34 13.18
CA PRO A 215 -4.28 -6.55 12.73
C PRO A 215 -4.94 -5.72 13.83
N SER A 216 -4.98 -6.23 15.06
CA SER A 216 -5.58 -5.53 16.20
C SER A 216 -4.75 -4.33 16.65
N GLU A 217 -3.41 -4.45 16.64
CA GLU A 217 -2.50 -3.35 16.96
C GLU A 217 -2.57 -2.26 15.88
N LEU A 218 -2.49 -2.66 14.61
CA LEU A 218 -2.61 -1.74 13.49
C LEU A 218 -3.96 -0.99 13.51
N ALA A 219 -5.08 -1.68 13.81
CA ALA A 219 -6.40 -1.05 13.91
C ALA A 219 -6.46 0.01 15.02
N LYS A 220 -5.83 -0.24 16.17
CA LYS A 220 -5.73 0.74 17.28
C LYS A 220 -4.93 1.97 16.83
N ILE A 221 -3.76 1.77 16.21
CA ILE A 221 -2.95 2.87 15.66
C ILE A 221 -3.78 3.70 14.67
N ILE A 222 -4.45 3.05 13.71
CA ILE A 222 -5.29 3.74 12.73
C ILE A 222 -6.42 4.52 13.44
N SER A 223 -7.06 3.97 14.46
CA SER A 223 -8.17 4.63 15.16
C SER A 223 -7.80 5.95 15.85
N GLU A 224 -6.52 6.12 16.17
CA GLU A 224 -5.94 7.34 16.76
C GLU A 224 -5.54 8.39 15.69
N LEU A 225 -5.54 8.00 14.43
CA LEU A 225 -5.11 8.82 13.30
C LEU A 225 -6.28 9.41 12.49
N ILE A 226 -7.51 8.91 12.72
CA ILE A 226 -8.72 9.25 11.94
C ILE A 226 -9.88 9.77 12.78
#